data_43346c5a54e83abcc4d50236d7498204
#
_entry.id   43346c5a54e83abcc4d50236d7498204
#
_cell.length_a   1.000
_cell.length_b   1.000
_cell.length_c   1.000
_cell.angle_alpha   90.00
_cell.angle_beta   90.00
_cell.angle_gamma   90.00
#
_symmetry.space_group_name_H-M   'P 1'
#
loop_
_entity.id
_entity.type
_entity.pdbx_description
1 polymer ?
#
loop_
_entity_poly.entity_id
_entity_poly.type
_entity_poly.pdbx_seq_one_letter_code
_entity_poly.pdbx_strand_id
1 'polypeptide(L)'
;SLRDLTLFTFCVVLGFVFIENILYFFAHGTSVGLSVFRSIFVFSVHLLSSLICTLVWWKSLGEKFGSLRYFLWFVLGILGATLVHTLYNYSISNGNNILFLPYAAAAYGLFVYLIKK
;
A
#
# COMPACT_ATOMS: atom_id res chain seq x y z
N SER A 1 14.33 11.93 5.72
CA SER A 1 14.33 11.99 4.24
C SER A 1 13.13 11.23 3.66
N LEU A 2 12.85 11.43 2.37
CA LEU A 2 11.81 10.65 1.67
C LEU A 2 12.15 9.15 1.68
N ARG A 3 13.42 8.81 1.55
CA ARG A 3 13.91 7.44 1.65
C ARG A 3 13.57 6.80 3.00
N ASP A 4 13.85 7.50 4.11
CA ASP A 4 13.58 6.96 5.45
C ASP A 4 12.09 6.75 5.67
N LEU A 5 11.27 7.70 5.22
CA LEU A 5 9.81 7.59 5.28
C LEU A 5 9.30 6.40 4.44
N THR A 6 9.90 6.17 3.26
CA THR A 6 9.59 5.03 2.38
C THR A 6 9.95 3.70 3.04
N LEU A 7 11.14 3.61 3.66
CA LEU A 7 11.56 2.40 4.38
C LEU A 7 10.67 2.14 5.60
N PHE A 8 10.33 3.19 6.34
CA PHE A 8 9.38 3.08 7.45
C PHE A 8 8.02 2.57 6.99
N THR A 9 7.48 3.13 5.91
CA THR A 9 6.23 2.69 5.29
C THR A 9 6.29 1.21 4.90
N PHE A 10 7.38 0.78 4.28
CA PHE A 10 7.59 -0.63 3.92
C PHE A 10 7.54 -1.55 5.14
N CYS A 11 8.23 -1.21 6.22
CA CYS A 11 8.23 -2.00 7.46
C CYS A 11 6.84 -2.06 8.10
N VAL A 12 6.10 -0.95 8.12
CA VAL A 12 4.73 -0.91 8.66
C VAL A 12 3.79 -1.79 7.83
N VAL A 13 3.85 -1.69 6.50
CA VAL A 13 3.03 -2.53 5.59
C VAL A 13 3.37 -4.01 5.77
N LEU A 14 4.66 -4.35 5.89
CA LEU A 14 5.08 -5.73 6.10
C LEU A 14 4.50 -6.32 7.39
N GLY A 15 4.59 -5.57 8.50
CA GLY A 15 4.03 -5.97 9.78
C GLY A 15 2.49 -6.11 9.74
N PHE A 16 1.81 -5.15 9.11
CA PHE A 16 0.36 -5.16 8.96
C PHE A 16 -0.11 -6.39 8.16
N VAL A 17 0.47 -6.62 6.99
CA VAL A 17 0.11 -7.75 6.12
C VAL A 17 0.42 -9.09 6.78
N PHE A 18 1.50 -9.17 7.54
CA PHE A 18 1.82 -10.39 8.30
C PHE A 18 0.71 -10.74 9.29
N ILE A 19 0.27 -9.77 10.10
CA ILE A 19 -0.82 -9.97 11.06
C ILE A 19 -2.13 -10.28 10.35
N GLU A 20 -2.47 -9.55 9.29
CA GLU A 20 -3.69 -9.77 8.50
C GLU A 20 -3.74 -11.20 7.94
N ASN A 21 -2.63 -11.72 7.43
CA ASN A 21 -2.57 -13.08 6.90
C ASN A 21 -2.68 -14.16 7.98
N ILE A 22 -2.11 -13.93 9.17
CA ILE A 22 -2.30 -14.82 10.33
C ILE A 22 -3.78 -14.89 10.71
N LEU A 23 -4.43 -13.74 10.87
CA LEU A 23 -5.85 -13.66 11.20
C LEU A 23 -6.72 -14.33 10.13
N TYR A 24 -6.40 -14.11 8.86
CA TYR A 24 -7.10 -14.73 7.75
C TYR A 24 -6.96 -16.26 7.76
N PHE A 25 -5.75 -16.78 8.03
CA PHE A 25 -5.48 -18.21 8.14
C PHE A 25 -6.35 -18.86 9.24
N PHE A 26 -6.40 -18.26 10.40
CA PHE A 26 -7.23 -18.78 11.50
C PHE A 26 -8.73 -18.67 11.24
N ALA A 27 -9.16 -17.60 10.56
CA ALA A 27 -10.59 -17.39 10.29
C ALA A 27 -11.14 -18.33 9.20
N HIS A 28 -10.33 -18.72 8.22
CA HIS A 28 -10.80 -19.44 7.03
C HIS A 28 -10.22 -20.84 6.87
N GLY A 29 -9.29 -21.26 7.72
CA GLY A 29 -8.69 -22.60 7.65
C GLY A 29 -8.00 -22.92 6.31
N THR A 30 -7.40 -21.90 5.67
CA THR A 30 -6.79 -22.04 4.34
C THR A 30 -5.49 -22.85 4.39
N SER A 31 -5.10 -23.44 3.27
CA SER A 31 -3.79 -24.11 3.16
C SER A 31 -2.64 -23.09 3.28
N VAL A 32 -1.50 -23.57 3.81
CA VAL A 32 -0.29 -22.73 3.93
C VAL A 32 0.13 -22.16 2.56
N GLY A 33 0.07 -22.95 1.50
CA GLY A 33 0.42 -22.50 0.15
C GLY A 33 -0.48 -21.36 -0.34
N LEU A 34 -1.78 -21.44 -0.12
CA LEU A 34 -2.72 -20.37 -0.46
C LEU A 34 -2.48 -19.11 0.37
N SER A 35 -2.15 -19.27 1.63
CA SER A 35 -1.83 -18.14 2.51
C SER A 35 -0.56 -17.41 2.07
N VAL A 36 0.49 -18.15 1.70
CA VAL A 36 1.73 -17.57 1.16
C VAL A 36 1.48 -16.83 -0.16
N PHE A 37 0.77 -17.46 -1.08
CA PHE A 37 0.42 -16.84 -2.36
C PHE A 37 -0.37 -15.54 -2.15
N ARG A 38 -1.41 -15.60 -1.32
CA ARG A 38 -2.21 -14.43 -0.95
C ARG A 38 -1.35 -13.33 -0.33
N SER A 39 -0.37 -13.68 0.50
CA SER A 39 0.50 -12.71 1.18
C SER A 39 1.23 -11.81 0.17
N ILE A 40 1.73 -12.38 -0.93
CA ILE A 40 2.43 -11.63 -1.98
C ILE A 40 1.49 -10.61 -2.65
N PHE A 41 0.26 -11.02 -2.94
CA PHE A 41 -0.74 -10.17 -3.58
C PHE A 41 -1.20 -9.02 -2.68
N VAL A 42 -1.61 -9.37 -1.46
CA VAL A 42 -2.08 -8.40 -0.46
C VAL A 42 -0.97 -7.41 -0.10
N PHE A 43 0.27 -7.91 0.06
CA PHE A 43 1.42 -7.04 0.32
C PHE A 43 1.63 -6.01 -0.79
N SER A 44 1.57 -6.41 -2.05
CA SER A 44 1.79 -5.51 -3.19
C SER A 44 0.75 -4.37 -3.23
N VAL A 45 -0.50 -4.66 -2.93
CA VAL A 45 -1.57 -3.66 -2.92
C VAL A 45 -1.43 -2.69 -1.75
N HIS A 46 -1.20 -3.22 -0.55
CA HIS A 46 -0.97 -2.38 0.62
C HIS A 46 0.28 -1.53 0.47
N LEU A 47 1.35 -2.09 -0.12
CA LEU A 47 2.57 -1.33 -0.40
C LEU A 47 2.30 -0.19 -1.37
N LEU A 48 1.64 -0.45 -2.51
CA LEU A 48 1.33 0.59 -3.49
C LEU A 48 0.48 1.71 -2.89
N SER A 49 -0.62 1.34 -2.21
CA SER A 49 -1.51 2.30 -1.56
C SER A 49 -0.78 3.16 -0.54
N SER A 50 0.04 2.53 0.31
CA SER A 50 0.80 3.23 1.34
C SER A 50 1.91 4.11 0.77
N LEU A 51 2.59 3.70 -0.31
CA LEU A 51 3.60 4.52 -0.98
C LEU A 51 2.98 5.75 -1.66
N ILE A 52 1.80 5.64 -2.23
CA ILE A 52 1.06 6.80 -2.77
C ILE A 52 0.73 7.76 -1.64
N CYS A 53 0.21 7.26 -0.52
CA CYS A 53 -0.04 8.06 0.67
C CYS A 53 1.23 8.77 1.17
N THR A 54 2.34 8.03 1.28
CA THR A 54 3.66 8.52 1.69
C THR A 54 4.16 9.65 0.80
N LEU A 55 4.05 9.49 -0.53
CA LEU A 55 4.46 10.52 -1.50
C LEU A 55 3.67 11.82 -1.34
N VAL A 56 2.37 11.69 -1.19
CA VAL A 56 1.48 12.84 -1.05
C VAL A 56 1.71 13.54 0.29
N TRP A 57 1.89 12.77 1.35
CA TRP A 57 2.20 13.31 2.68
C TRP A 57 3.58 13.96 2.75
N TRP A 58 4.56 13.42 2.02
CA TRP A 58 5.87 14.08 1.91
C TRP A 58 5.75 15.52 1.39
N LYS A 59 4.83 15.77 0.47
CA LYS A 59 4.55 17.13 0.00
C LYS A 59 3.92 18.00 1.09
N SER A 60 3.08 17.43 1.96
CA SER A 60 2.48 18.19 3.07
C SER A 60 3.52 18.68 4.08
N LEU A 61 4.64 17.95 4.25
CA LEU A 61 5.72 18.35 5.15
C LEU A 61 6.43 19.65 4.74
N GLY A 62 6.29 20.07 3.48
CA GLY A 62 6.77 21.36 2.99
C GLY A 62 5.81 22.52 3.27
N GLU A 63 4.61 22.26 3.74
CA GLU A 63 3.59 23.25 4.04
C GLU A 63 3.57 23.61 5.53
N LYS A 64 3.07 24.81 5.85
CA LYS A 64 2.89 25.21 7.26
C LYS A 64 1.89 24.28 7.93
N PHE A 65 2.29 23.68 9.05
CA PHE A 65 1.42 22.81 9.85
C PHE A 65 0.10 23.53 10.20
N GLY A 66 -1.02 22.84 10.01
CA GLY A 66 -2.36 23.38 10.24
C GLY A 66 -2.89 24.29 9.13
N SER A 67 -2.12 24.54 8.06
CA SER A 67 -2.64 25.28 6.90
C SER A 67 -3.66 24.43 6.11
N LEU A 68 -4.52 25.11 5.36
CA LEU A 68 -5.46 24.43 4.45
C LEU A 68 -4.73 23.52 3.44
N ARG A 69 -3.58 23.96 2.91
CA ARG A 69 -2.77 23.17 1.97
C ARG A 69 -2.21 21.89 2.62
N TYR A 70 -1.72 22.01 3.87
CA TYR A 70 -1.28 20.85 4.64
C TYR A 70 -2.40 19.83 4.76
N PHE A 71 -3.59 20.26 5.15
CA PHE A 71 -4.76 19.41 5.31
C PHE A 71 -5.21 18.79 3.98
N LEU A 72 -5.22 19.57 2.88
CA LEU A 72 -5.59 19.07 1.55
C LEU A 72 -4.65 17.96 1.07
N TRP A 73 -3.33 18.12 1.23
CA TRP A 73 -2.38 17.06 0.88
C TRP A 73 -2.60 15.80 1.72
N PHE A 74 -2.89 15.96 3.00
CA PHE A 74 -3.17 14.83 3.89
C PHE A 74 -4.41 14.05 3.44
N VAL A 75 -5.51 14.73 3.15
CA VAL A 75 -6.75 14.12 2.66
C VAL A 75 -6.55 13.47 1.29
N LEU A 76 -5.84 14.13 0.36
CA LEU A 76 -5.54 13.57 -0.95
C LEU A 76 -4.72 12.27 -0.87
N GLY A 77 -3.79 12.18 0.08
CA GLY A 77 -3.04 10.95 0.33
C GLY A 77 -3.93 9.79 0.73
N ILE A 78 -4.84 10.01 1.66
CA ILE A 78 -5.81 9.00 2.10
C ILE A 78 -6.74 8.61 0.96
N LEU A 79 -7.31 9.57 0.24
CA LEU A 79 -8.23 9.30 -0.87
C LEU A 79 -7.54 8.51 -1.98
N GLY A 80 -6.31 8.88 -2.36
CA GLY A 80 -5.54 8.15 -3.37
C GLY A 80 -5.24 6.70 -2.94
N ALA A 81 -4.81 6.50 -1.72
CA ALA A 81 -4.56 5.17 -1.17
C ALA A 81 -5.83 4.31 -1.14
N THR A 82 -6.94 4.89 -0.67
CA THR A 82 -8.24 4.22 -0.61
C THR A 82 -8.74 3.84 -2.00
N LEU A 83 -8.61 4.75 -2.98
CA LEU A 83 -9.02 4.49 -4.36
C LEU A 83 -8.26 3.30 -4.96
N VAL A 84 -6.93 3.27 -4.82
CA VAL A 84 -6.09 2.18 -5.34
C VAL A 84 -6.49 0.85 -4.70
N HIS A 85 -6.67 0.83 -3.38
CA HIS A 85 -7.05 -0.37 -2.65
C HIS A 85 -8.45 -0.87 -3.05
N THR A 86 -9.41 0.04 -3.19
CA THR A 86 -10.79 -0.27 -3.58
C THR A 86 -10.85 -0.81 -5.01
N LEU A 87 -10.12 -0.20 -5.96
CA LEU A 87 -10.05 -0.68 -7.34
C LEU A 87 -9.47 -2.09 -7.43
N TYR A 88 -8.46 -2.39 -6.62
CA TYR A 88 -7.91 -3.73 -6.55
C TYR A 88 -8.95 -4.73 -6.03
N ASN A 89 -9.60 -4.44 -4.89
CA ASN A 89 -10.62 -5.34 -4.33
C ASN A 89 -11.78 -5.57 -5.30
N TYR A 90 -12.23 -4.52 -5.97
CA TYR A 90 -13.26 -4.62 -7.01
C TYR A 90 -12.82 -5.51 -8.17
N SER A 91 -11.59 -5.36 -8.62
CA SER A 91 -11.03 -6.15 -9.72
C SER A 91 -10.96 -7.64 -9.37
N ILE A 92 -10.51 -7.99 -8.17
CA ILE A 92 -10.43 -9.38 -7.70
C ILE A 92 -11.81 -9.98 -7.50
N SER A 93 -12.76 -9.25 -6.94
CA SER A 93 -14.12 -9.74 -6.74
C SER A 93 -14.86 -10.03 -8.05
N ASN A 94 -14.45 -9.38 -9.15
CA ASN A 94 -14.95 -9.66 -10.50
C ASN A 94 -14.11 -10.70 -11.29
N GLY A 95 -13.19 -11.41 -10.64
CA GLY A 95 -12.40 -12.47 -11.24
C GLY A 95 -11.23 -12.02 -12.13
N ASN A 96 -10.90 -10.73 -12.14
CA ASN A 96 -9.81 -10.16 -12.94
C ASN A 96 -8.44 -10.28 -12.24
N ASN A 97 -8.01 -11.50 -11.97
CA ASN A 97 -6.75 -11.76 -11.27
C ASN A 97 -5.50 -11.31 -12.03
N ILE A 98 -5.59 -11.10 -13.35
CA ILE A 98 -4.48 -10.61 -14.18
C ILE A 98 -4.02 -9.19 -13.77
N LEU A 99 -4.93 -8.37 -13.23
CA LEU A 99 -4.60 -7.00 -12.79
C LEU A 99 -3.62 -6.97 -11.61
N PHE A 100 -3.37 -8.09 -10.96
CA PHE A 100 -2.33 -8.19 -9.93
C PHE A 100 -0.94 -7.81 -10.46
N LEU A 101 -0.56 -8.27 -11.64
CA LEU A 101 0.79 -8.03 -12.20
C LEU A 101 1.12 -6.54 -12.32
N PRO A 102 0.26 -5.68 -12.92
CA PRO A 102 0.52 -4.25 -12.96
C PRO A 102 0.54 -3.60 -11.57
N TYR A 103 -0.26 -4.04 -10.61
CA TYR A 103 -0.20 -3.53 -9.23
C TYR A 103 1.13 -3.87 -8.56
N ALA A 104 1.60 -5.11 -8.68
CA ALA A 104 2.89 -5.54 -8.15
C ALA A 104 4.05 -4.76 -8.81
N ALA A 105 4.06 -4.67 -10.13
CA ALA A 105 5.06 -3.91 -10.87
C ALA A 105 5.10 -2.44 -10.46
N ALA A 106 3.93 -1.80 -10.30
CA ALA A 106 3.82 -0.42 -9.84
C ALA A 106 4.31 -0.26 -8.40
N ALA A 107 3.95 -1.17 -7.48
CA ALA A 107 4.36 -1.13 -6.09
C ALA A 107 5.89 -1.21 -5.94
N TYR A 108 6.49 -2.23 -6.55
CA TYR A 108 7.93 -2.44 -6.45
C TYR A 108 8.72 -1.41 -7.25
N GLY A 109 8.24 -1.00 -8.43
CA GLY A 109 8.86 0.05 -9.22
C GLY A 109 8.87 1.39 -8.47
N LEU A 110 7.75 1.77 -7.86
CA LEU A 110 7.64 2.98 -7.05
C LEU A 110 8.53 2.88 -5.80
N PHE A 111 8.54 1.75 -5.12
CA PHE A 111 9.41 1.54 -3.96
C PHE A 111 10.88 1.74 -4.32
N VAL A 112 11.38 1.05 -5.37
CA VAL A 112 12.77 1.18 -5.84
C VAL A 112 13.10 2.62 -6.25
N TYR A 113 12.17 3.30 -6.91
CA TYR A 113 12.35 4.71 -7.26
C TYR A 113 12.51 5.60 -6.03
N LEU A 114 11.66 5.41 -5.02
CA LEU A 114 11.65 6.26 -3.82
C LEU A 114 12.83 6.04 -2.90
N ILE A 115 13.35 4.82 -2.78
CA ILE A 115 14.54 4.55 -1.96
C ILE A 115 15.84 5.07 -2.58
N LYS A 116 15.83 5.41 -3.88
CA LYS A 116 16.96 6.02 -4.57
C LYS A 116 16.98 7.56 -4.47
N LYS A 117 15.90 8.16 -3.97
CA LYS A 117 15.76 9.60 -3.71
C LYS A 117 16.22 9.99 -2.32
#